data_6445aead04f4ca79a8033d54940f7528
#
_entry.id   6445aead04f4ca79a8033d54940f7528
#
_cell.length_a   1.000
_cell.length_b   1.000
_cell.length_c   1.000
_cell.angle_alpha   90.00
_cell.angle_beta   90.00
_cell.angle_gamma   90.00
#
_symmetry.space_group_name_H-M   'P 1'
#
loop_
_entity.id
_entity.type
_entity.pdbx_description
1 polymer ?
#
loop_
_entity_poly.entity_id
_entity_poly.type
_entity_poly.pdbx_seq_one_letter_code
_entity_poly.pdbx_strand_id
1 'polypeptide(L)'
;MTQLNFDQYDRKLDALGLRCPEPVMMVRLNVRKMADGEVLLVVADDPSTTRDIPKFCTFMDHQLIGSDTDQVPYKYLIKKGMAA
;
A
#
# COMPACT_ATOMS: atom_id res chain seq x y z
N MET A 1 -13.82 10.80 -16.46
CA MET A 1 -13.55 9.49 -15.94
C MET A 1 -12.17 9.43 -15.30
N THR A 2 -12.11 8.90 -14.14
CA THR A 2 -10.85 8.84 -13.42
C THR A 2 -10.23 7.48 -13.58
N GLN A 3 -9.02 7.43 -14.04
CA GLN A 3 -8.29 6.19 -14.14
C GLN A 3 -7.17 6.20 -13.11
N LEU A 4 -7.09 5.12 -12.35
CA LEU A 4 -6.07 5.00 -11.33
C LEU A 4 -4.71 4.84 -11.98
N ASN A 5 -3.76 5.66 -11.53
CA ASN A 5 -2.43 5.65 -12.09
C ASN A 5 -1.44 5.21 -11.02
N PHE A 6 -0.92 4.00 -11.14
CA PHE A 6 0.02 3.46 -10.18
C PHE A 6 1.42 4.06 -10.32
N ASP A 7 1.60 4.97 -11.28
CA ASP A 7 2.86 5.69 -11.42
C ASP A 7 2.88 7.01 -10.63
N GLN A 8 1.76 7.37 -10.03
CA GLN A 8 1.66 8.62 -9.26
C GLN A 8 1.75 8.32 -7.77
N TYR A 9 2.95 8.39 -7.25
CA TYR A 9 3.22 8.13 -5.85
C TYR A 9 4.40 8.98 -5.39
N ASP A 10 4.50 9.16 -4.08
CA ASP A 10 5.59 9.91 -3.48
C ASP A 10 6.71 9.00 -3.01
N ARG A 11 6.37 7.75 -2.71
CA ARG A 11 7.33 6.79 -2.17
C ARG A 11 6.96 5.40 -2.67
N LYS A 12 7.97 4.59 -2.95
CA LYS A 12 7.75 3.23 -3.43
C LYS A 12 8.36 2.22 -2.47
N LEU A 13 7.62 1.17 -2.18
CA LEU A 13 8.09 0.03 -1.40
C LEU A 13 8.08 -1.22 -2.26
N ASP A 14 9.25 -1.79 -2.45
CA ASP A 14 9.39 -3.07 -3.12
C ASP A 14 9.36 -4.17 -2.06
N ALA A 15 8.23 -4.85 -1.98
CA ALA A 15 8.03 -5.94 -1.03
C ALA A 15 7.99 -7.30 -1.71
N LEU A 16 8.53 -7.38 -2.92
CA LEU A 16 8.61 -8.67 -3.63
C LEU A 16 9.48 -9.65 -2.84
N GLY A 17 9.04 -10.89 -2.82
CA GLY A 17 9.76 -11.95 -2.11
C GLY A 17 9.50 -12.01 -0.62
N LEU A 18 8.87 -11.00 -0.05
CA LEU A 18 8.55 -11.01 1.38
C LEU A 18 7.27 -11.78 1.63
N ARG A 19 7.20 -12.43 2.79
CA ARG A 19 6.04 -13.22 3.19
C ARG A 19 5.48 -12.70 4.50
N CYS A 20 4.18 -12.93 4.69
CA CYS A 20 3.48 -12.52 5.89
C CYS A 20 4.27 -12.91 7.14
N PRO A 21 4.45 -11.99 8.11
CA PRO A 21 3.86 -10.64 8.20
C PRO A 21 4.77 -9.52 7.67
N GLU A 22 5.86 -9.85 6.97
CA GLU A 22 6.87 -8.86 6.59
C GLU A 22 6.35 -7.76 5.69
N PRO A 23 5.52 -8.04 4.66
CA PRO A 23 5.06 -6.96 3.79
C PRO A 23 4.34 -5.86 4.55
N VAL A 24 3.40 -6.21 5.43
CA VAL A 24 2.64 -5.21 6.17
C VAL A 24 3.53 -4.48 7.18
N MET A 25 4.52 -5.16 7.73
CA MET A 25 5.48 -4.53 8.63
C MET A 25 6.30 -3.48 7.90
N MET A 26 6.71 -3.76 6.67
CA MET A 26 7.47 -2.81 5.87
C MET A 26 6.59 -1.63 5.44
N VAL A 27 5.34 -1.89 5.13
CA VAL A 27 4.38 -0.81 4.83
C VAL A 27 4.29 0.12 6.03
N ARG A 28 4.15 -0.44 7.21
CA ARG A 28 4.04 0.36 8.44
C ARG A 28 5.27 1.23 8.64
N LEU A 29 6.46 0.67 8.45
CA LEU A 29 7.69 1.43 8.61
C LEU A 29 7.78 2.58 7.62
N ASN A 30 7.40 2.32 6.38
CA ASN A 30 7.44 3.36 5.34
C ASN A 30 6.43 4.46 5.61
N VAL A 31 5.22 4.08 6.00
CA VAL A 31 4.17 5.07 6.26
C VAL A 31 4.57 5.99 7.41
N ARG A 32 5.27 5.46 8.41
CA ARG A 32 5.71 6.29 9.54
C ARG A 32 6.67 7.40 9.12
N LYS A 33 7.40 7.19 8.03
CA LYS A 33 8.36 8.17 7.53
C LYS A 33 7.73 9.17 6.56
N MET A 34 6.47 8.98 6.23
CA MET A 34 5.77 9.82 5.26
C MET A 34 5.02 10.93 5.96
N ALA A 35 4.79 12.01 5.23
CA ALA A 35 3.91 13.07 5.69
C ALA A 35 2.47 12.74 5.34
N ASP A 36 1.54 13.31 6.11
CA ASP A 36 0.12 13.11 5.82
C ASP A 36 -0.20 13.56 4.40
N GLY A 37 -0.95 12.74 3.70
CA GLY A 37 -1.34 13.02 2.33
C GLY A 37 -0.40 12.45 1.29
N GLU A 38 0.77 11.99 1.69
CA GLU A 38 1.68 11.35 0.75
C GLU A 38 1.19 9.96 0.38
N VAL A 39 1.57 9.52 -0.81
CA VAL A 39 1.11 8.24 -1.37
C VAL A 39 2.27 7.27 -1.46
N LEU A 40 2.05 6.06 -0.97
CA LEU A 40 3.01 4.97 -1.04
C LEU A 40 2.54 3.94 -2.05
N LEU A 41 3.40 3.62 -3.02
CA LEU A 41 3.15 2.48 -3.89
C LEU A 41 3.82 1.26 -3.28
N VAL A 42 3.03 0.21 -3.07
CA VAL A 42 3.53 -1.07 -2.56
C VAL A 42 3.43 -2.10 -3.67
N VAL A 43 4.53 -2.79 -3.91
CA VAL A 43 4.57 -3.89 -4.87
C VAL A 43 4.89 -5.17 -4.10
N ALA A 44 4.03 -6.17 -4.19
CA ALA A 44 4.16 -7.38 -3.40
C ALA A 44 3.72 -8.60 -4.21
N ASP A 45 4.17 -9.78 -3.78
CA ASP A 45 3.76 -11.01 -4.45
C ASP A 45 3.24 -12.06 -3.47
N ASP A 46 3.05 -11.69 -2.20
CA ASP A 46 2.46 -12.61 -1.23
C ASP A 46 0.93 -12.46 -1.26
N PRO A 47 0.19 -13.55 -1.53
CA PRO A 47 -1.28 -13.47 -1.58
C PRO A 47 -1.92 -12.91 -0.31
N SER A 48 -1.30 -13.10 0.85
CA SER A 48 -1.86 -12.59 2.10
C SER A 48 -1.94 -11.07 2.13
N THR A 49 -1.16 -10.38 1.30
CA THR A 49 -1.22 -8.91 1.25
C THR A 49 -2.56 -8.42 0.76
N THR A 50 -3.27 -9.21 -0.04
CA THR A 50 -4.60 -8.81 -0.54
C THR A 50 -5.59 -8.63 0.58
N ARG A 51 -5.33 -9.26 1.72
CA ARG A 51 -6.16 -9.13 2.92
C ARG A 51 -5.50 -8.19 3.94
N ASP A 52 -4.20 -8.35 4.14
CA ASP A 52 -3.52 -7.66 5.24
C ASP A 52 -3.34 -6.18 5.00
N ILE A 53 -3.08 -5.78 3.75
CA ILE A 53 -2.87 -4.36 3.45
C ILE A 53 -4.16 -3.56 3.59
N PRO A 54 -5.30 -4.00 3.04
CA PRO A 54 -6.55 -3.29 3.30
C PRO A 54 -6.89 -3.19 4.79
N LYS A 55 -6.64 -4.26 5.55
CA LYS A 55 -6.87 -4.25 6.99
C LYS A 55 -5.98 -3.24 7.68
N PHE A 56 -4.71 -3.19 7.30
CA PHE A 56 -3.78 -2.22 7.86
C PHE A 56 -4.29 -0.80 7.64
N CYS A 57 -4.73 -0.50 6.42
CA CYS A 57 -5.19 0.84 6.10
C CYS A 57 -6.41 1.22 6.94
N THR A 58 -7.36 0.31 7.07
CA THR A 58 -8.55 0.56 7.88
C THR A 58 -8.18 0.74 9.35
N PHE A 59 -7.34 -0.14 9.86
CA PHE A 59 -6.99 -0.15 11.27
C PHE A 59 -6.18 1.08 11.67
N MET A 60 -5.30 1.53 10.79
CA MET A 60 -4.40 2.65 11.08
C MET A 60 -4.89 3.98 10.52
N ASP A 61 -6.13 4.02 10.03
CA ASP A 61 -6.75 5.23 9.50
C ASP A 61 -5.98 5.83 8.33
N HIS A 62 -5.58 4.96 7.40
CA HIS A 62 -5.02 5.39 6.13
C HIS A 62 -5.98 5.05 5.01
N GLN A 63 -5.76 5.64 3.83
CA GLN A 63 -6.62 5.40 2.69
C GLN A 63 -5.95 4.46 1.71
N LEU A 64 -6.65 3.38 1.35
CA LEU A 64 -6.22 2.56 0.23
C LEU A 64 -6.89 3.13 -1.01
N ILE A 65 -6.17 3.99 -1.73
CA ILE A 65 -6.77 4.70 -2.86
C ILE A 65 -6.72 3.91 -4.16
N GLY A 66 -5.99 2.79 -4.17
CA GLY A 66 -6.00 1.92 -5.33
C GLY A 66 -5.35 0.60 -5.02
N SER A 67 -5.78 -0.43 -5.74
CA SER A 67 -5.17 -1.75 -5.63
C SER A 67 -5.38 -2.50 -6.93
N ASP A 68 -4.37 -3.28 -7.29
CA ASP A 68 -4.44 -4.20 -8.41
C ASP A 68 -3.96 -5.56 -7.92
N THR A 69 -4.92 -6.45 -7.67
CA THR A 69 -4.64 -7.77 -7.12
C THR A 69 -5.09 -8.89 -8.07
N ASP A 70 -5.33 -8.55 -9.32
CA ASP A 70 -5.77 -9.53 -10.31
C ASP A 70 -4.63 -10.43 -10.76
N GLN A 71 -3.42 -9.94 -10.67
CA GLN A 71 -2.25 -10.71 -11.06
C GLN A 71 -1.04 -10.25 -10.26
N VAL A 72 -0.03 -11.10 -10.24
CA VAL A 72 1.24 -10.81 -9.58
C VAL A 72 2.11 -10.03 -10.56
N PRO A 73 2.80 -8.98 -10.12
CA PRO A 73 2.86 -8.49 -8.75
C PRO A 73 1.62 -7.68 -8.38
N TYR A 74 1.19 -7.85 -7.14
CA TYR A 74 0.10 -7.04 -6.60
C TYR A 74 0.61 -5.62 -6.36
N LYS A 75 -0.26 -4.63 -6.60
CA LYS A 75 0.09 -3.23 -6.39
C LYS A 75 -0.95 -2.55 -5.54
N TYR A 76 -0.48 -1.70 -4.64
CA TYR A 76 -1.35 -0.96 -3.74
C TYR A 76 -0.89 0.48 -3.68
N LEU A 77 -1.85 1.42 -3.68
CA LEU A 77 -1.57 2.83 -3.42
C LEU A 77 -2.20 3.20 -2.09
N ILE A 78 -1.36 3.57 -1.15
CA ILE A 78 -1.79 3.92 0.19
C ILE A 78 -1.51 5.40 0.43
N LYS A 79 -2.55 6.15 0.75
CA LYS A 79 -2.39 7.56 1.11
C LYS A 79 -2.38 7.67 2.62
N LYS A 80 -1.34 8.28 3.16
CA LYS A 80 -1.19 8.38 4.61
C LYS A 80 -2.25 9.31 5.19
N GLY A 81 -2.91 8.82 6.22
CA GLY A 81 -3.94 9.56 6.93
C GLY A 81 -5.28 9.51 6.25
N MET A 82 -6.30 9.87 7.01
CA MET A 82 -7.65 9.98 6.48
C MET A 82 -7.89 11.44 6.20
N ALA A 83 -7.86 11.81 4.94
CA ALA A 83 -8.16 13.18 4.56
C ALA A 83 -9.58 13.51 4.98
N ALA A 84 -9.71 14.58 5.69
CA ALA A 84 -11.01 15.05 6.11
C ALA A 84 -11.83 15.52 4.93
#